data_721b349eb0f068c03da6c05d1ee09fdd
#
_entry.id   721b349eb0f068c03da6c05d1ee09fdd
#
_cell.length_a   1.000
_cell.length_b   1.000
_cell.length_c   1.000
_cell.angle_alpha   90.00
_cell.angle_beta   90.00
_cell.angle_gamma   90.00
#
_symmetry.space_group_name_H-M   'P 1'
#
loop_
_entity.id
_entity.type
_entity.pdbx_description
1 polymer ?
#
loop_
_entity_poly.entity_id
_entity_poly.type
_entity_poly.pdbx_seq_one_letter_code
_entity_poly.pdbx_strand_id
1 'polypeptide(L)'
;MKMKIDKQTFEKVVFAAASANVYVFDAIQDRFEQAEHKLFGTVLGSDTDVDTLPVKEDVCRYICLDAFYQAIPGLDLILTDTGFGIVNNQNISPASRDRVESLRVQIQREADYALDCIIEGMTGDDAWSSSVCARLVISSLYYTGAHVRDFAGRPTAIRTDLLELRPQISEAEEYIRREISAVLFDHLLEQIRHKSLAEAEIPLVCALRRAIGFWINKQLPAFRVELANVVNLLERCPDDFPAYKDCLLYTSPSPRD
;
A
#
# COMPACT_ATOMS: atom_id res chain seq x y z
N MET A 1 20.55 1.65 10.45
CA MET A 1 21.14 0.30 10.82
C MET A 1 20.68 -0.66 9.74
N LYS A 2 21.56 -1.46 9.14
CA LYS A 2 21.20 -2.36 8.04
C LYS A 2 20.60 -3.65 8.60
N MET A 3 19.47 -4.07 8.05
CA MET A 3 18.86 -5.36 8.39
C MET A 3 19.77 -6.49 7.91
N LYS A 4 20.19 -7.38 8.81
CA LYS A 4 20.98 -8.56 8.42
C LYS A 4 20.02 -9.67 8.00
N ILE A 5 19.91 -9.87 6.69
CA ILE A 5 19.18 -11.01 6.13
C ILE A 5 20.18 -12.12 5.90
N ASP A 6 19.98 -13.26 6.55
CA ASP A 6 20.78 -14.46 6.30
C ASP A 6 20.14 -15.34 5.20
N LYS A 7 20.93 -16.26 4.69
CA LYS A 7 20.52 -17.18 3.62
C LYS A 7 19.29 -18.01 4.02
N GLN A 8 19.24 -18.48 5.25
CA GLN A 8 18.15 -19.34 5.74
C GLN A 8 16.83 -18.56 5.75
N THR A 9 16.83 -17.32 6.22
CA THR A 9 15.69 -16.43 6.22
C THR A 9 15.20 -16.13 4.79
N PHE A 10 16.16 -15.83 3.89
CA PHE A 10 15.83 -15.58 2.48
C PHE A 10 15.18 -16.81 1.81
N GLU A 11 15.77 -18.00 1.95
CA GLU A 11 15.23 -19.24 1.37
C GLU A 11 13.87 -19.64 1.96
N LYS A 12 13.62 -19.30 3.22
CA LYS A 12 12.31 -19.51 3.86
C LYS A 12 11.23 -18.61 3.26
N VAL A 13 11.57 -17.35 2.95
CA VAL A 13 10.65 -16.38 2.36
C VAL A 13 10.48 -16.64 0.87
N VAL A 14 11.58 -16.84 0.14
CA VAL A 14 11.58 -17.03 -1.30
C VAL A 14 11.80 -18.51 -1.60
N PHE A 15 10.72 -19.27 -1.51
CA PHE A 15 10.77 -20.74 -1.70
C PHE A 15 11.36 -21.16 -3.05
N ALA A 16 11.13 -20.38 -4.11
CA ALA A 16 11.69 -20.63 -5.44
C ALA A 16 13.23 -20.60 -5.46
N ALA A 17 13.86 -19.86 -4.54
CA ALA A 17 15.32 -19.78 -4.41
C ALA A 17 15.92 -20.93 -3.59
N ALA A 18 15.10 -21.63 -2.79
CA ALA A 18 15.56 -22.68 -1.87
C ALA A 18 16.05 -23.96 -2.57
N SER A 19 15.66 -24.16 -3.83
CA SER A 19 15.75 -25.50 -4.43
C SER A 19 17.04 -25.83 -5.15
N ALA A 20 17.96 -24.90 -5.47
CA ALA A 20 19.04 -25.29 -6.36
C ALA A 20 20.35 -24.49 -6.35
N ASN A 21 20.45 -23.27 -5.83
CA ASN A 21 21.68 -22.51 -6.06
C ASN A 21 22.17 -21.72 -4.85
N VAL A 22 23.30 -22.18 -4.33
CA VAL A 22 24.15 -21.47 -3.35
C VAL A 22 24.47 -20.03 -3.81
N TYR A 23 24.48 -19.80 -5.12
CA TYR A 23 24.91 -18.55 -5.75
C TYR A 23 23.82 -17.46 -5.85
N VAL A 24 22.53 -17.79 -5.78
CA VAL A 24 21.47 -16.78 -5.93
C VAL A 24 21.49 -15.77 -4.78
N PHE A 25 21.60 -16.27 -3.55
CA PHE A 25 21.66 -15.39 -2.37
C PHE A 25 22.86 -14.43 -2.42
N ASP A 26 24.04 -14.95 -2.79
CA ASP A 26 25.26 -14.14 -2.89
C ASP A 26 25.19 -13.14 -4.05
N ALA A 27 24.57 -13.54 -5.16
CA ALA A 27 24.43 -12.69 -6.36
C ALA A 27 23.48 -11.51 -6.19
N ILE A 28 22.56 -11.56 -5.21
CA ILE A 28 21.53 -10.53 -5.01
C ILE A 28 21.77 -9.65 -3.76
N GLN A 29 22.94 -9.75 -3.11
CA GLN A 29 23.24 -8.98 -1.89
C GLN A 29 22.99 -7.47 -2.06
N ASP A 30 23.43 -6.89 -3.17
CA ASP A 30 23.21 -5.47 -3.47
C ASP A 30 21.74 -5.11 -3.61
N ARG A 31 20.89 -6.06 -3.98
CA ARG A 31 19.44 -5.85 -4.13
C ARG A 31 18.74 -5.75 -2.79
N PHE A 32 19.22 -6.43 -1.75
CA PHE A 32 18.68 -6.25 -0.40
C PHE A 32 18.88 -4.82 0.09
N GLU A 33 20.07 -4.25 -0.13
CA GLU A 33 20.33 -2.84 0.23
C GLU A 33 19.43 -1.86 -0.53
N GLN A 34 19.20 -2.12 -1.83
CA GLN A 34 18.32 -1.29 -2.65
C GLN A 34 16.85 -1.38 -2.19
N ALA A 35 16.35 -2.59 -1.89
CA ALA A 35 15.00 -2.80 -1.39
C ALA A 35 14.80 -2.17 0.00
N GLU A 36 15.77 -2.31 0.88
CA GLU A 36 15.79 -1.66 2.19
C GLU A 36 15.75 -0.14 2.04
N HIS A 37 16.66 0.44 1.27
CA HIS A 37 16.71 1.88 1.05
C HIS A 37 15.41 2.43 0.46
N LYS A 38 14.79 1.71 -0.47
CA LYS A 38 13.50 2.06 -1.05
C LYS A 38 12.40 2.06 0.03
N LEU A 39 12.29 0.99 0.82
CA LEU A 39 11.26 0.86 1.85
C LEU A 39 11.39 1.96 2.92
N PHE A 40 12.61 2.18 3.42
CA PHE A 40 12.87 3.19 4.44
C PHE A 40 12.69 4.61 3.89
N GLY A 41 13.17 4.88 2.68
CA GLY A 41 13.03 6.21 2.07
C GLY A 41 11.59 6.60 1.72
N THR A 42 10.70 5.63 1.47
CA THR A 42 9.34 5.93 0.98
C THR A 42 8.23 5.63 1.97
N VAL A 43 8.44 4.68 2.89
CA VAL A 43 7.37 4.17 3.77
C VAL A 43 7.66 4.36 5.26
N LEU A 44 8.82 3.87 5.72
CA LEU A 44 9.11 3.84 7.16
C LEU A 44 9.75 5.12 7.69
N GLY A 45 10.56 5.80 6.86
CA GLY A 45 11.44 6.89 7.29
C GLY A 45 12.87 6.39 7.53
N SER A 46 13.87 7.20 7.13
CA SER A 46 15.30 6.84 7.17
C SER A 46 15.85 6.60 8.58
N ASP A 47 15.23 7.22 9.58
CA ASP A 47 15.71 7.19 10.98
C ASP A 47 15.02 6.10 11.83
N THR A 48 14.16 5.29 11.21
CA THR A 48 13.40 4.25 11.90
C THR A 48 14.29 3.06 12.27
N ASP A 49 14.24 2.62 13.53
CA ASP A 49 14.95 1.42 13.99
C ASP A 49 14.10 0.18 13.79
N VAL A 50 14.53 -0.70 12.86
CA VAL A 50 13.83 -1.96 12.50
C VAL A 50 13.61 -2.86 13.69
N ASP A 51 14.58 -2.92 14.62
CA ASP A 51 14.55 -3.88 15.72
C ASP A 51 13.41 -3.59 16.71
N THR A 52 12.91 -2.37 16.72
CA THR A 52 11.80 -1.93 17.60
C THR A 52 10.44 -2.00 16.92
N LEU A 53 10.37 -2.23 15.59
CA LEU A 53 9.14 -2.21 14.85
C LEU A 53 8.24 -3.43 15.10
N PRO A 54 6.92 -3.24 15.25
CA PRO A 54 5.98 -4.34 15.36
C PRO A 54 5.89 -5.17 14.06
N VAL A 55 6.31 -4.58 12.93
CA VAL A 55 6.24 -5.14 11.55
C VAL A 55 7.58 -5.72 11.06
N LYS A 56 8.53 -5.98 11.94
CA LYS A 56 9.88 -6.44 11.58
C LYS A 56 9.88 -7.66 10.65
N GLU A 57 9.00 -8.62 10.87
CA GLU A 57 8.90 -9.83 10.04
C GLU A 57 8.41 -9.48 8.62
N ASP A 58 7.42 -8.60 8.49
CA ASP A 58 6.91 -8.15 7.19
C ASP A 58 7.93 -7.29 6.45
N VAL A 59 8.72 -6.47 7.16
CA VAL A 59 9.85 -5.72 6.61
C VAL A 59 10.87 -6.68 6.02
N CYS A 60 11.27 -7.71 6.77
CA CYS A 60 12.19 -8.73 6.28
C CYS A 60 11.65 -9.44 5.04
N ARG A 61 10.38 -9.83 5.09
CA ARG A 61 9.67 -10.49 3.99
C ARG A 61 9.65 -9.61 2.73
N TYR A 62 9.26 -8.34 2.88
CA TYR A 62 9.23 -7.40 1.77
C TYR A 62 10.60 -7.24 1.10
N ILE A 63 11.65 -7.01 1.91
CA ILE A 63 13.02 -6.82 1.39
C ILE A 63 13.49 -8.06 0.62
N CYS A 64 13.25 -9.27 1.13
CA CYS A 64 13.59 -10.51 0.44
C CYS A 64 12.86 -10.66 -0.90
N LEU A 65 11.56 -10.38 -0.92
CA LEU A 65 10.71 -10.51 -2.11
C LEU A 65 11.03 -9.45 -3.15
N ASP A 66 11.18 -8.17 -2.76
CA ASP A 66 11.49 -7.07 -3.68
C ASP A 66 12.90 -7.24 -4.27
N ALA A 67 13.88 -7.64 -3.48
CA ALA A 67 15.24 -7.94 -3.94
C ALA A 67 15.24 -9.08 -4.98
N PHE A 68 14.53 -10.17 -4.69
CA PHE A 68 14.42 -11.29 -5.63
C PHE A 68 13.67 -10.91 -6.90
N TYR A 69 12.54 -10.20 -6.78
CA TYR A 69 11.78 -9.69 -7.93
C TYR A 69 12.65 -8.88 -8.90
N GLN A 70 13.49 -8.00 -8.36
CA GLN A 70 14.41 -7.18 -9.15
C GLN A 70 15.52 -8.02 -9.80
N ALA A 71 15.91 -9.15 -9.19
CA ALA A 71 16.96 -10.01 -9.68
C ALA A 71 16.51 -10.98 -10.79
N ILE A 72 15.23 -11.38 -10.83
CA ILE A 72 14.69 -12.39 -11.76
C ILE A 72 15.16 -12.17 -13.21
N PRO A 73 15.11 -10.96 -13.79
CA PRO A 73 15.51 -10.76 -15.19
C PRO A 73 16.99 -11.05 -15.49
N GLY A 74 17.83 -11.04 -14.46
CA GLY A 74 19.28 -11.26 -14.60
C GLY A 74 19.76 -12.65 -14.20
N LEU A 75 18.90 -13.49 -13.61
CA LEU A 75 19.33 -14.76 -13.05
C LEU A 75 19.64 -15.85 -14.08
N ASP A 76 19.10 -15.74 -15.28
CA ASP A 76 19.28 -16.66 -16.42
C ASP A 76 20.22 -16.10 -17.51
N LEU A 77 20.68 -14.86 -17.37
CA LEU A 77 21.53 -14.19 -18.33
C LEU A 77 23.01 -14.26 -17.93
N ILE A 78 23.85 -14.74 -18.83
CA ILE A 78 25.31 -14.69 -18.71
C ILE A 78 25.84 -13.74 -19.77
N LEU A 79 26.70 -12.81 -19.36
CA LEU A 79 27.49 -12.00 -20.29
C LEU A 79 28.64 -12.83 -20.83
N THR A 80 28.69 -13.00 -22.16
CA THR A 80 29.77 -13.67 -22.88
C THR A 80 30.51 -12.65 -23.75
N ASP A 81 31.68 -12.98 -24.23
CA ASP A 81 32.50 -12.11 -25.08
C ASP A 81 31.78 -11.69 -26.38
N THR A 82 30.71 -12.41 -26.77
CA THR A 82 29.93 -12.15 -27.99
C THR A 82 28.54 -11.62 -27.73
N GLY A 83 28.14 -11.41 -26.46
CA GLY A 83 26.82 -10.92 -26.06
C GLY A 83 26.20 -11.68 -24.91
N PHE A 84 24.87 -11.63 -24.78
CA PHE A 84 24.14 -12.33 -23.72
C PHE A 84 23.91 -13.79 -24.11
N GLY A 85 24.24 -14.71 -23.19
CA GLY A 85 23.95 -16.13 -23.27
C GLY A 85 22.94 -16.57 -22.21
N ILE A 86 22.32 -17.72 -22.38
CA ILE A 86 21.44 -18.36 -21.39
C ILE A 86 22.19 -19.53 -20.77
N VAL A 87 22.08 -19.70 -19.45
CA VAL A 87 22.64 -20.89 -18.77
C VAL A 87 21.89 -22.13 -19.24
N ASN A 88 22.55 -22.97 -19.99
CA ASN A 88 22.01 -24.26 -20.41
C ASN A 88 22.91 -25.35 -19.84
N ASN A 89 22.43 -26.10 -18.84
CA ASN A 89 23.14 -27.25 -18.30
C ASN A 89 22.58 -28.53 -18.93
N GLN A 90 23.44 -29.52 -19.17
CA GLN A 90 23.06 -30.76 -19.85
C GLN A 90 21.86 -31.50 -19.20
N ASN A 91 21.53 -31.19 -17.96
CA ASN A 91 20.45 -31.84 -17.20
C ASN A 91 19.26 -30.92 -16.88
N ILE A 92 19.32 -29.62 -17.22
CA ILE A 92 18.26 -28.63 -16.87
C ILE A 92 17.97 -27.77 -18.10
N SER A 93 16.76 -27.86 -18.62
CA SER A 93 16.28 -26.96 -19.66
C SER A 93 15.89 -25.61 -19.05
N PRO A 94 16.15 -24.49 -19.75
CA PRO A 94 15.66 -23.17 -19.33
C PRO A 94 14.15 -23.19 -19.09
N ALA A 95 13.69 -22.49 -18.06
CA ALA A 95 12.25 -22.31 -17.83
C ALA A 95 11.61 -21.58 -19.01
N SER A 96 10.37 -21.92 -19.35
CA SER A 96 9.65 -21.16 -20.37
C SER A 96 9.40 -19.73 -19.87
N ARG A 97 9.36 -18.77 -20.80
CA ARG A 97 9.08 -17.36 -20.51
C ARG A 97 7.80 -17.20 -19.67
N ASP A 98 6.75 -17.97 -19.98
CA ASP A 98 5.47 -17.89 -19.25
C ASP A 98 5.60 -18.33 -17.79
N ARG A 99 6.45 -19.32 -17.50
CA ARG A 99 6.71 -19.76 -16.11
C ARG A 99 7.49 -18.72 -15.34
N VAL A 100 8.48 -18.09 -15.94
CA VAL A 100 9.26 -17.01 -15.32
C VAL A 100 8.37 -15.81 -15.05
N GLU A 101 7.52 -15.43 -16.00
CA GLU A 101 6.57 -14.32 -15.81
C GLU A 101 5.52 -14.64 -14.74
N SER A 102 5.00 -15.87 -14.70
CA SER A 102 4.10 -16.31 -13.63
C SER A 102 4.73 -16.24 -12.25
N LEU A 103 6.00 -16.67 -12.13
CA LEU A 103 6.76 -16.53 -10.89
C LEU A 103 6.94 -15.05 -10.50
N ARG A 104 7.30 -14.21 -11.47
CA ARG A 104 7.50 -12.78 -11.27
C ARG A 104 6.24 -12.09 -10.74
N VAL A 105 5.08 -12.38 -11.34
CA VAL A 105 3.79 -11.88 -10.89
C VAL A 105 3.45 -12.37 -9.48
N GLN A 106 3.75 -13.64 -9.17
CA GLN A 106 3.52 -14.19 -7.82
C GLN A 106 4.39 -13.47 -6.78
N ILE A 107 5.69 -13.32 -7.04
CA ILE A 107 6.62 -12.64 -6.12
C ILE A 107 6.22 -11.18 -5.91
N GLN A 108 5.79 -10.47 -6.96
CA GLN A 108 5.29 -9.12 -6.86
C GLN A 108 4.03 -9.04 -5.96
N ARG A 109 3.08 -9.96 -6.13
CA ARG A 109 1.89 -10.03 -5.28
C ARG A 109 2.22 -10.23 -3.80
N GLU A 110 3.17 -11.11 -3.54
CA GLU A 110 3.61 -11.37 -2.16
C GLU A 110 4.36 -10.16 -1.56
N ALA A 111 5.19 -9.47 -2.36
CA ALA A 111 5.85 -8.23 -1.93
C ALA A 111 4.84 -7.10 -1.67
N ASP A 112 3.88 -6.91 -2.57
CA ASP A 112 2.80 -5.93 -2.41
C ASP A 112 1.96 -6.20 -1.15
N TYR A 113 1.66 -7.48 -0.89
CA TYR A 113 0.95 -7.87 0.33
C TYR A 113 1.77 -7.57 1.59
N ALA A 114 3.05 -7.92 1.60
CA ALA A 114 3.94 -7.61 2.73
C ALA A 114 4.04 -6.10 2.97
N LEU A 115 4.09 -5.30 1.90
CA LEU A 115 4.11 -3.84 2.00
C LEU A 115 2.80 -3.28 2.59
N ASP A 116 1.64 -3.82 2.18
CA ASP A 116 0.35 -3.44 2.76
C ASP A 116 0.29 -3.81 4.26
N CYS A 117 0.80 -4.98 4.67
CA CYS A 117 0.91 -5.38 6.08
C CYS A 117 1.81 -4.43 6.88
N ILE A 118 2.94 -4.00 6.31
CA ILE A 118 3.83 -3.01 6.94
C ILE A 118 3.07 -1.70 7.18
N ILE A 119 2.39 -1.18 6.17
CA ILE A 119 1.66 0.09 6.28
C ILE A 119 0.56 -0.01 7.34
N GLU A 120 -0.24 -1.06 7.32
CA GLU A 120 -1.31 -1.28 8.30
C GLU A 120 -0.78 -1.50 9.71
N GLY A 121 0.30 -2.24 9.86
CA GLY A 121 0.93 -2.51 11.14
C GLY A 121 1.64 -1.29 11.76
N MET A 122 2.01 -0.31 10.94
CA MET A 122 2.58 0.97 11.38
C MET A 122 1.53 1.99 11.79
N THR A 123 0.25 1.81 11.41
CA THR A 123 -0.82 2.69 11.89
C THR A 123 -0.96 2.59 13.41
N GLY A 124 -1.05 3.74 14.08
CA GLY A 124 -1.11 3.83 15.54
C GLY A 124 0.25 3.85 16.24
N ASP A 125 1.37 3.72 15.51
CA ASP A 125 2.67 4.11 16.03
C ASP A 125 2.78 5.65 16.00
N ASP A 126 2.87 6.30 17.16
CA ASP A 126 2.79 7.76 17.27
C ASP A 126 3.88 8.48 16.48
N ALA A 127 5.10 7.94 16.48
CA ALA A 127 6.23 8.55 15.80
C ALA A 127 6.06 8.45 14.27
N TRP A 128 5.70 7.27 13.78
CA TRP A 128 5.47 7.06 12.35
C TRP A 128 4.22 7.81 11.87
N SER A 129 3.10 7.70 12.57
CA SER A 129 1.81 8.30 12.18
C SER A 129 1.90 9.81 11.98
N SER A 130 2.76 10.48 12.76
CA SER A 130 3.03 11.92 12.66
C SER A 130 4.05 12.27 11.56
N SER A 131 4.73 11.29 10.98
CA SER A 131 5.81 11.49 10.01
C SER A 131 5.32 11.96 8.63
N VAL A 132 6.25 12.48 7.83
CA VAL A 132 5.99 12.81 6.42
C VAL A 132 5.69 11.53 5.62
N CYS A 133 6.38 10.43 5.91
CA CYS A 133 6.18 9.14 5.24
C CYS A 133 4.74 8.64 5.44
N ALA A 134 4.21 8.66 6.67
CA ALA A 134 2.84 8.26 6.93
C ALA A 134 1.82 9.11 6.17
N ARG A 135 2.04 10.44 6.11
CA ARG A 135 1.17 11.35 5.36
C ARG A 135 1.18 11.11 3.85
N LEU A 136 2.33 10.74 3.30
CA LEU A 136 2.44 10.42 1.86
C LEU A 136 1.82 9.07 1.54
N VAL A 137 2.05 8.06 2.39
CA VAL A 137 1.56 6.70 2.21
C VAL A 137 0.04 6.62 2.42
N ILE A 138 -0.47 7.24 3.50
CA ILE A 138 -1.90 7.32 3.82
C ILE A 138 -2.39 8.74 3.50
N SER A 139 -2.35 9.11 2.23
CA SER A 139 -2.87 10.37 1.69
C SER A 139 -4.26 10.22 1.08
N SER A 140 -4.83 9.03 1.12
CA SER A 140 -6.10 8.61 0.52
C SER A 140 -6.81 7.64 1.45
N LEU A 141 -8.12 7.55 1.38
CA LEU A 141 -8.90 6.50 2.05
C LEU A 141 -8.60 5.10 1.50
N TYR A 142 -8.09 5.04 0.25
CA TYR A 142 -7.57 3.83 -0.38
C TYR A 142 -6.04 3.86 -0.33
N TYR A 143 -5.43 3.22 0.66
CA TYR A 143 -3.98 3.20 0.85
C TYR A 143 -3.35 1.80 0.80
N THR A 144 -4.19 0.73 0.72
CA THR A 144 -3.75 -0.66 0.52
C THR A 144 -4.54 -1.33 -0.60
N GLY A 145 -3.99 -2.41 -1.19
CA GLY A 145 -4.69 -3.24 -2.17
C GLY A 145 -5.96 -3.88 -1.60
N ALA A 146 -6.04 -4.09 -0.29
CA ALA A 146 -7.23 -4.58 0.40
C ALA A 146 -8.44 -3.67 0.14
N HIS A 147 -8.27 -2.35 0.20
CA HIS A 147 -9.37 -1.43 -0.06
C HIS A 147 -9.96 -1.56 -1.47
N VAL A 148 -9.11 -1.85 -2.46
CA VAL A 148 -9.57 -2.10 -3.84
C VAL A 148 -10.36 -3.40 -3.92
N ARG A 149 -9.90 -4.47 -3.22
CA ARG A 149 -10.62 -5.75 -3.16
C ARG A 149 -11.99 -5.60 -2.51
N ASP A 150 -12.03 -4.96 -1.34
CA ASP A 150 -13.19 -4.96 -0.46
C ASP A 150 -14.27 -3.98 -0.93
N PHE A 151 -13.88 -2.83 -1.49
CA PHE A 151 -14.81 -1.74 -1.81
C PHE A 151 -15.00 -1.48 -3.30
N ALA A 152 -14.03 -1.85 -4.16
CA ALA A 152 -14.16 -1.71 -5.60
C ALA A 152 -14.51 -3.03 -6.32
N GLY A 153 -14.73 -4.13 -5.57
CA GLY A 153 -15.15 -5.41 -6.13
C GLY A 153 -14.13 -6.08 -7.05
N ARG A 154 -12.83 -5.88 -6.80
CA ARG A 154 -11.73 -6.46 -7.55
C ARG A 154 -10.96 -7.47 -6.69
N PRO A 155 -11.42 -8.73 -6.57
CA PRO A 155 -10.95 -9.67 -5.55
C PRO A 155 -9.46 -10.05 -5.66
N THR A 156 -8.85 -9.85 -6.82
CA THR A 156 -7.44 -10.16 -7.07
C THR A 156 -6.53 -8.95 -7.04
N ALA A 157 -7.07 -7.76 -6.73
CA ALA A 157 -6.31 -6.51 -6.74
C ALA A 157 -5.16 -6.53 -5.72
N ILE A 158 -4.03 -6.01 -6.14
CA ILE A 158 -2.81 -5.81 -5.37
C ILE A 158 -2.46 -4.31 -5.32
N ARG A 159 -1.37 -3.95 -4.66
CA ARG A 159 -0.93 -2.57 -4.56
C ARG A 159 -0.66 -1.92 -5.92
N THR A 160 -0.16 -2.67 -6.88
CA THR A 160 0.04 -2.18 -8.25
C THR A 160 -1.29 -1.71 -8.85
N ASP A 161 -2.39 -2.48 -8.71
CA ASP A 161 -3.72 -2.08 -9.19
C ASP A 161 -4.21 -0.81 -8.48
N LEU A 162 -3.94 -0.68 -7.17
CA LEU A 162 -4.25 0.54 -6.41
C LEU A 162 -3.55 1.76 -7.01
N LEU A 163 -2.24 1.62 -7.36
CA LEU A 163 -1.46 2.72 -7.94
C LEU A 163 -1.97 3.10 -9.33
N GLU A 164 -2.39 2.15 -10.15
CA GLU A 164 -3.01 2.40 -11.45
C GLU A 164 -4.37 3.12 -11.34
N LEU A 165 -5.12 2.84 -10.26
CA LEU A 165 -6.40 3.49 -9.98
C LEU A 165 -6.27 4.85 -9.29
N ARG A 166 -5.06 5.25 -8.89
CA ARG A 166 -4.82 6.49 -8.13
C ARG A 166 -5.48 7.74 -8.73
N PRO A 167 -5.41 7.98 -10.05
CA PRO A 167 -6.07 9.15 -10.64
C PRO A 167 -7.60 9.15 -10.42
N GLN A 168 -8.24 8.00 -10.60
CA GLN A 168 -9.69 7.85 -10.43
C GLN A 168 -10.11 7.98 -8.96
N ILE A 169 -9.30 7.44 -8.04
CA ILE A 169 -9.49 7.56 -6.60
C ILE A 169 -9.40 9.04 -6.21
N SER A 170 -8.36 9.75 -6.65
CA SER A 170 -8.16 11.17 -6.35
C SER A 170 -9.31 12.04 -6.86
N GLU A 171 -9.84 11.74 -8.04
CA GLU A 171 -11.00 12.44 -8.60
C GLU A 171 -12.25 12.24 -7.73
N ALA A 172 -12.51 11.01 -7.29
CA ALA A 172 -13.61 10.72 -6.38
C ALA A 172 -13.46 11.43 -5.03
N GLU A 173 -12.28 11.40 -4.46
CA GLU A 173 -11.98 12.04 -3.17
C GLU A 173 -12.10 13.56 -3.24
N GLU A 174 -11.66 14.16 -4.35
CA GLU A 174 -11.83 15.61 -4.56
C GLU A 174 -13.33 16.00 -4.63
N TYR A 175 -14.16 15.16 -5.29
CA TYR A 175 -15.60 15.37 -5.28
C TYR A 175 -16.18 15.23 -3.86
N ILE A 176 -15.82 14.16 -3.15
CA ILE A 176 -16.26 13.91 -1.78
C ILE A 176 -15.89 15.09 -0.85
N ARG A 177 -14.64 15.58 -0.92
CA ARG A 177 -14.15 16.70 -0.11
C ARG A 177 -14.98 17.96 -0.26
N ARG A 178 -15.51 18.22 -1.44
CA ARG A 178 -16.40 19.37 -1.69
C ARG A 178 -17.77 19.22 -1.06
N GLU A 179 -18.28 17.99 -1.01
CA GLU A 179 -19.62 17.70 -0.48
C GLU A 179 -19.66 17.60 1.05
N ILE A 180 -18.62 17.02 1.68
CA ILE A 180 -18.61 16.77 3.13
C ILE A 180 -17.76 17.75 3.93
N SER A 181 -16.79 18.40 3.35
CA SER A 181 -15.73 19.26 3.92
C SER A 181 -14.33 18.65 3.79
N ALA A 182 -13.39 19.45 3.31
CA ALA A 182 -11.99 19.07 3.25
C ALA A 182 -11.39 18.85 4.65
N VAL A 183 -11.82 19.65 5.64
CA VAL A 183 -11.32 19.53 7.03
C VAL A 183 -11.74 18.22 7.66
N LEU A 184 -12.99 17.80 7.48
CA LEU A 184 -13.45 16.49 7.95
C LEU A 184 -12.68 15.37 7.27
N PHE A 185 -12.49 15.45 5.95
CA PHE A 185 -11.77 14.43 5.20
C PHE A 185 -10.32 14.29 5.68
N ASP A 186 -9.62 15.40 5.89
CA ASP A 186 -8.25 15.42 6.39
C ASP A 186 -8.15 14.91 7.83
N HIS A 187 -9.13 15.24 8.67
CA HIS A 187 -9.29 14.68 10.01
C HIS A 187 -9.41 13.14 9.96
N LEU A 188 -10.28 12.59 9.11
CA LEU A 188 -10.43 11.14 8.97
C LEU A 188 -9.11 10.46 8.56
N LEU A 189 -8.36 11.04 7.62
CA LEU A 189 -7.04 10.51 7.24
C LEU A 189 -6.03 10.56 8.39
N GLU A 190 -6.07 11.58 9.22
CA GLU A 190 -5.25 11.69 10.43
C GLU A 190 -5.62 10.61 11.44
N GLN A 191 -6.93 10.46 11.73
CA GLN A 191 -7.41 9.41 12.64
C GLN A 191 -7.08 8.00 12.14
N ILE A 192 -7.12 7.75 10.83
CA ILE A 192 -6.68 6.48 10.24
C ILE A 192 -5.19 6.24 10.51
N ARG A 193 -4.32 7.22 10.29
CA ARG A 193 -2.88 7.10 10.56
C ARG A 193 -2.60 6.77 12.03
N HIS A 194 -3.29 7.43 12.94
CA HIS A 194 -3.13 7.24 14.39
C HIS A 194 -3.96 6.06 14.94
N LYS A 195 -4.72 5.34 14.09
CA LYS A 195 -5.63 4.26 14.48
C LYS A 195 -6.59 4.66 15.61
N SER A 196 -7.08 5.89 15.55
CA SER A 196 -7.87 6.56 16.59
C SER A 196 -9.24 7.03 16.10
N LEU A 197 -9.77 6.42 15.02
CA LEU A 197 -11.14 6.67 14.56
C LEU A 197 -12.14 6.48 15.70
N ALA A 198 -13.00 7.47 15.91
CA ALA A 198 -14.14 7.34 16.82
C ALA A 198 -15.12 6.28 16.29
N GLU A 199 -15.93 5.71 17.19
CA GLU A 199 -16.88 4.65 16.84
C GLU A 199 -17.85 5.08 15.72
N ALA A 200 -18.31 6.34 15.72
CA ALA A 200 -19.16 6.89 14.67
C ALA A 200 -18.41 7.12 13.34
N GLU A 201 -17.10 7.32 13.35
CA GLU A 201 -16.31 7.58 12.15
C GLU A 201 -16.00 6.31 11.35
N ILE A 202 -15.99 5.14 12.00
CA ILE A 202 -15.70 3.86 11.33
C ILE A 202 -16.72 3.58 10.21
N PRO A 203 -18.05 3.59 10.46
CA PRO A 203 -19.03 3.39 9.39
C PRO A 203 -19.01 4.51 8.36
N LEU A 204 -18.68 5.75 8.75
CA LEU A 204 -18.52 6.87 7.83
C LEU A 204 -17.38 6.60 6.83
N VAL A 205 -16.19 6.21 7.31
CA VAL A 205 -15.05 5.85 6.45
C VAL A 205 -15.40 4.68 5.52
N CYS A 206 -16.12 3.66 6.02
CA CYS A 206 -16.58 2.55 5.19
C CYS A 206 -17.54 3.00 4.08
N ALA A 207 -18.46 3.92 4.38
CA ALA A 207 -19.40 4.48 3.39
C ALA A 207 -18.65 5.30 2.32
N LEU A 208 -17.68 6.14 2.73
CA LEU A 208 -16.85 6.89 1.81
C LEU A 208 -16.02 5.98 0.91
N ARG A 209 -15.45 4.90 1.46
CA ARG A 209 -14.74 3.89 0.65
C ARG A 209 -15.68 3.21 -0.35
N ARG A 210 -16.90 2.85 0.02
CA ARG A 210 -17.88 2.29 -0.93
C ARG A 210 -18.20 3.29 -2.04
N ALA A 211 -18.40 4.57 -1.70
CA ALA A 211 -18.63 5.61 -2.68
C ALA A 211 -17.49 5.69 -3.70
N ILE A 212 -16.22 5.72 -3.25
CA ILE A 212 -15.05 5.67 -4.12
C ILE A 212 -15.07 4.42 -5.02
N GLY A 213 -15.43 3.25 -4.48
CA GLY A 213 -15.57 2.01 -5.24
C GLY A 213 -16.61 2.11 -6.37
N PHE A 214 -17.76 2.72 -6.10
CA PHE A 214 -18.77 3.00 -7.14
C PHE A 214 -18.25 3.96 -8.22
N TRP A 215 -17.49 4.98 -7.84
CA TRP A 215 -16.86 5.91 -8.79
C TRP A 215 -15.89 5.18 -9.74
N ILE A 216 -14.97 4.41 -9.18
CA ILE A 216 -14.00 3.59 -9.94
C ILE A 216 -14.70 2.68 -10.96
N ASN A 217 -15.83 2.10 -10.56
CA ASN A 217 -16.63 1.20 -11.40
C ASN A 217 -17.61 1.95 -12.32
N LYS A 218 -17.54 3.30 -12.40
CA LYS A 218 -18.42 4.15 -13.22
C LYS A 218 -19.90 4.02 -12.88
N GLN A 219 -20.22 3.63 -11.63
CA GLN A 219 -21.58 3.50 -11.11
C GLN A 219 -22.03 4.82 -10.47
N LEU A 220 -22.08 5.91 -11.25
CA LEU A 220 -22.36 7.26 -10.77
C LEU A 220 -23.68 7.41 -10.01
N PRO A 221 -24.79 6.74 -10.39
CA PRO A 221 -26.02 6.79 -9.58
C PRO A 221 -25.81 6.23 -8.16
N ALA A 222 -25.14 5.08 -8.02
CA ALA A 222 -24.85 4.48 -6.72
C ALA A 222 -23.89 5.36 -5.89
N PHE A 223 -22.87 5.93 -6.52
CA PHE A 223 -21.99 6.91 -5.89
C PHE A 223 -22.76 8.08 -5.29
N ARG A 224 -23.67 8.70 -6.05
CA ARG A 224 -24.49 9.85 -5.58
C ARG A 224 -25.39 9.48 -4.43
N VAL A 225 -26.03 8.30 -4.48
CA VAL A 225 -26.88 7.81 -3.40
C VAL A 225 -26.07 7.59 -2.12
N GLU A 226 -24.93 6.93 -2.23
CA GLU A 226 -24.08 6.67 -1.07
C GLU A 226 -23.56 7.98 -0.44
N LEU A 227 -23.13 8.92 -1.28
CA LEU A 227 -22.67 10.22 -0.81
C LEU A 227 -23.80 11.06 -0.17
N ALA A 228 -25.00 11.04 -0.74
CA ALA A 228 -26.16 11.69 -0.13
C ALA A 228 -26.51 11.09 1.23
N ASN A 229 -26.37 9.76 1.41
CA ASN A 229 -26.55 9.11 2.70
C ASN A 229 -25.51 9.58 3.73
N VAL A 230 -24.26 9.76 3.30
CA VAL A 230 -23.18 10.30 4.15
C VAL A 230 -23.50 11.73 4.57
N VAL A 231 -23.88 12.62 3.65
CA VAL A 231 -24.24 14.00 3.96
C VAL A 231 -25.43 14.05 4.94
N ASN A 232 -26.47 13.27 4.69
CA ASN A 232 -27.63 13.17 5.58
C ASN A 232 -27.25 12.69 7.00
N LEU A 233 -26.29 11.75 7.12
CA LEU A 233 -25.79 11.30 8.41
C LEU A 233 -25.09 12.43 9.17
N LEU A 234 -24.20 13.15 8.50
CA LEU A 234 -23.45 14.27 9.08
C LEU A 234 -24.37 15.41 9.54
N GLU A 235 -25.41 15.73 8.75
CA GLU A 235 -26.39 16.76 9.08
C GLU A 235 -27.32 16.38 10.24
N ARG A 236 -27.64 15.10 10.39
CA ARG A 236 -28.52 14.60 11.48
C ARG A 236 -27.79 14.42 12.80
N CYS A 237 -26.51 14.07 12.77
CA CYS A 237 -25.73 13.74 13.95
C CYS A 237 -24.44 14.56 13.99
N PRO A 238 -24.49 15.90 13.91
CA PRO A 238 -23.28 16.72 13.84
C PRO A 238 -22.42 16.64 15.11
N ASP A 239 -23.00 16.30 16.23
CA ASP A 239 -22.30 16.14 17.51
C ASP A 239 -21.38 14.93 17.53
N ASP A 240 -21.66 13.91 16.72
CA ASP A 240 -20.82 12.72 16.54
C ASP A 240 -19.60 13.00 15.63
N PHE A 241 -19.60 14.13 14.92
CA PHE A 241 -18.57 14.55 13.97
C PHE A 241 -18.10 15.99 14.23
N PRO A 242 -17.31 16.24 15.31
CA PRO A 242 -16.88 17.58 15.69
C PRO A 242 -16.19 18.35 14.55
N ALA A 243 -15.32 17.67 13.80
CA ALA A 243 -14.59 18.28 12.67
C ALA A 243 -15.53 18.77 11.54
N TYR A 244 -16.69 18.13 11.35
CA TYR A 244 -17.74 18.61 10.44
C TYR A 244 -18.50 19.79 11.02
N LYS A 245 -18.89 19.70 12.30
CA LYS A 245 -19.64 20.74 13.00
C LYS A 245 -18.89 22.06 13.02
N ASP A 246 -17.60 22.05 13.28
CA ASP A 246 -16.76 23.24 13.28
C ASP A 246 -16.75 23.94 11.91
N CYS A 247 -16.76 23.17 10.81
CA CYS A 247 -16.85 23.75 9.47
C CYS A 247 -18.18 24.49 9.22
N LEU A 248 -19.30 23.98 9.74
CA LEU A 248 -20.62 24.61 9.57
C LEU A 248 -20.67 25.97 10.27
N LEU A 249 -19.98 26.13 11.39
CA LEU A 249 -19.93 27.40 12.13
C LEU A 249 -19.24 28.52 11.34
N TYR A 250 -18.24 28.19 10.51
CA TYR A 250 -17.53 29.17 9.68
C TYR A 250 -18.22 29.49 8.36
N THR A 251 -19.15 28.65 7.89
CA THR A 251 -19.90 28.87 6.64
C THR A 251 -21.27 29.53 6.84
N SER A 252 -21.74 29.65 8.08
CA SER A 252 -22.94 30.40 8.39
C SER A 252 -22.69 31.90 8.17
N PRO A 253 -23.50 32.60 7.32
CA PRO A 253 -23.38 34.04 7.21
C PRO A 253 -23.62 34.67 8.56
N SER A 254 -22.66 35.52 9.01
CA SER A 254 -22.87 36.36 10.21
C SER A 254 -24.21 37.04 10.11
N PRO A 255 -25.08 37.01 11.16
CA PRO A 255 -26.26 37.81 11.15
C PRO A 255 -25.82 39.26 10.93
N ARG A 256 -26.22 39.84 9.82
CA ARG A 256 -26.05 41.28 9.60
C ARG A 256 -27.03 41.96 10.53
N ASP A 257 -26.52 42.67 11.52
CA ASP A 257 -27.24 43.71 12.25
C ASP A 257 -27.72 44.82 11.29
#